data_76985516978c4a6d6fe272906c23a841
#
_entry.id   76985516978c4a6d6fe272906c23a841
#
_cell.length_a   1.000
_cell.length_b   1.000
_cell.length_c   1.000
_cell.angle_alpha   90.00
_cell.angle_beta   90.00
_cell.angle_gamma   90.00
#
_symmetry.space_group_name_H-M   'P 1'
#
loop_
_entity.id
_entity.type
_entity.pdbx_description
1 polymer ?
#
loop_
_entity_poly.entity_id
_entity_poly.type
_entity_poly.pdbx_seq_one_letter_code
_entity_poly.pdbx_strand_id
1 'polypeptide(L)'
;AIYKFSTGVSDVQRLDEHIKTIYNTFQTFDLIELAENKSFYLPSEELKIKSYKYYIELLDEKEFRDALFEDPKLVSRVETGRGVRFTDGLSIMNVYKDIMMLNYFDPKQEEVMRIASSELLNKSIQFVNEHAGWEENYRFAEMDANQRKVTFRLYTDGLPVFNRDGMSEIIQVWTQNEIYSYDRPFFTMNFPVPTETKEVTV
;
A
#
# COMPACT_ATOMS: atom_id res chain seq x y z
N ALA A 1 0.86 16.46 -5.79
CA ALA A 1 0.30 16.40 -7.14
C ALA A 1 -0.89 17.38 -7.23
N ILE A 2 -0.90 18.26 -8.23
CA ILE A 2 -2.02 19.20 -8.46
C ILE A 2 -2.97 18.48 -9.42
N TYR A 3 -4.14 18.12 -8.93
CA TYR A 3 -5.20 17.57 -9.77
C TYR A 3 -6.11 18.69 -10.25
N LYS A 4 -6.38 18.73 -11.53
CA LYS A 4 -7.31 19.69 -12.13
C LYS A 4 -8.67 19.00 -12.25
N PHE A 5 -9.62 19.40 -11.40
CA PHE A 5 -11.00 18.93 -11.47
C PHE A 5 -11.85 19.97 -12.19
N SER A 6 -12.80 19.50 -13.00
CA SER A 6 -13.89 20.34 -13.49
C SER A 6 -15.01 20.28 -12.44
N THR A 7 -15.08 21.27 -11.56
CA THR A 7 -16.09 21.33 -10.49
C THR A 7 -17.07 22.46 -10.75
N GLY A 8 -18.34 22.24 -10.41
CA GLY A 8 -19.34 23.32 -10.38
C GLY A 8 -19.13 24.26 -9.18
N VAL A 9 -19.69 25.46 -9.25
CA VAL A 9 -19.58 26.46 -8.17
C VAL A 9 -20.12 25.92 -6.83
N SER A 10 -21.18 25.12 -6.88
CA SER A 10 -21.75 24.46 -5.68
C SER A 10 -20.80 23.47 -5.02
N ASP A 11 -19.97 22.78 -5.79
CA ASP A 11 -19.02 21.79 -5.26
C ASP A 11 -17.85 22.50 -4.58
N VAL A 12 -17.40 23.64 -5.13
CA VAL A 12 -16.36 24.47 -4.51
C VAL A 12 -16.84 25.04 -3.19
N GLN A 13 -18.10 25.53 -3.12
CA GLN A 13 -18.68 26.03 -1.87
C GLN A 13 -18.79 24.95 -0.79
N ARG A 14 -19.28 23.75 -1.15
CA ARG A 14 -19.35 22.61 -0.22
C ARG A 14 -17.97 22.17 0.28
N LEU A 15 -16.96 22.21 -0.59
CA LEU A 15 -15.58 21.89 -0.20
C LEU A 15 -15.03 22.94 0.77
N ASP A 16 -15.28 24.25 0.51
CA ASP A 16 -14.84 25.34 1.38
C ASP A 16 -15.51 25.27 2.78
N GLU A 17 -16.81 24.99 2.83
CA GLU A 17 -17.54 24.76 4.08
C GLU A 17 -16.98 23.55 4.84
N HIS A 18 -16.71 22.45 4.15
CA HIS A 18 -16.14 21.26 4.75
C HIS A 18 -14.72 21.55 5.30
N ILE A 19 -13.88 22.20 4.52
CA ILE A 19 -12.54 22.62 4.95
C ILE A 19 -12.62 23.51 6.20
N LYS A 20 -13.52 24.51 6.23
CA LYS A 20 -13.71 25.36 7.40
C LYS A 20 -14.15 24.58 8.64
N THR A 21 -15.00 23.56 8.46
CA THR A 21 -15.47 22.72 9.57
C THR A 21 -14.35 21.90 10.19
N ILE A 22 -13.44 21.37 9.36
CA ILE A 22 -12.36 20.49 9.82
C ILE A 22 -11.04 21.25 10.09
N TYR A 23 -10.93 22.53 9.70
CA TYR A 23 -9.71 23.34 9.80
C TYR A 23 -9.16 23.36 11.24
N ASN A 24 -10.03 23.49 12.23
CA ASN A 24 -9.64 23.51 13.64
C ASN A 24 -9.24 22.12 14.19
N THR A 25 -9.43 21.07 13.41
CA THR A 25 -9.02 19.71 13.78
C THR A 25 -7.69 19.32 13.14
N PHE A 26 -7.19 20.13 12.19
CA PHE A 26 -5.89 19.90 11.60
C PHE A 26 -4.78 20.27 12.54
N GLN A 27 -3.89 19.34 12.70
CA GLN A 27 -2.62 19.61 13.36
C GLN A 27 -1.78 20.53 12.47
N THR A 28 -1.16 21.54 13.08
CA THR A 28 -0.22 22.43 12.38
C THR A 28 1.15 21.75 12.26
N PHE A 29 1.81 21.98 11.14
CA PHE A 29 3.13 21.44 10.86
C PHE A 29 4.06 22.57 10.41
N ASP A 30 5.27 22.58 10.91
CA ASP A 30 6.33 23.44 10.44
C ASP A 30 7.11 22.78 9.32
N LEU A 31 7.37 23.54 8.25
CA LEU A 31 8.23 23.11 7.17
C LEU A 31 9.69 23.28 7.57
N ILE A 32 10.39 22.18 7.66
CA ILE A 32 11.85 22.17 7.91
C ILE A 32 12.57 21.95 6.59
N GLU A 33 13.34 22.93 6.17
CA GLU A 33 14.18 22.84 4.98
C GLU A 33 15.57 22.32 5.34
N LEU A 34 15.98 21.26 4.69
CA LEU A 34 17.34 20.72 4.78
C LEU A 34 18.18 21.19 3.58
N ALA A 35 19.50 21.13 3.72
CA ALA A 35 20.39 21.29 2.58
C ALA A 35 20.03 20.31 1.44
N GLU A 36 20.30 20.68 0.19
CA GLU A 36 20.04 19.87 -1.03
C GLU A 36 18.55 19.77 -1.45
N ASN A 37 17.73 20.80 -1.22
CA ASN A 37 16.33 20.86 -1.61
C ASN A 37 15.45 19.74 -1.00
N LYS A 38 15.84 19.19 0.12
CA LYS A 38 15.02 18.27 0.90
C LYS A 38 14.27 19.04 1.97
N SER A 39 12.98 18.83 2.05
CA SER A 39 12.14 19.40 3.09
C SER A 39 11.23 18.33 3.68
N PHE A 40 10.87 18.49 4.94
CA PHE A 40 9.88 17.64 5.60
C PHE A 40 9.06 18.50 6.58
N TYR A 41 7.89 17.99 6.93
CA TYR A 41 6.99 18.65 7.87
C TYR A 41 7.11 17.99 9.22
N LEU A 42 7.32 18.82 10.26
CA LEU A 42 7.23 18.39 11.66
C LEU A 42 6.01 19.02 12.33
N PRO A 43 5.37 18.35 13.27
CA PRO A 43 4.32 18.96 14.08
C PRO A 43 4.83 20.20 14.79
N SER A 44 4.07 21.31 14.74
CA SER A 44 4.44 22.58 15.41
C SER A 44 4.23 22.52 16.93
N GLU A 45 3.48 21.53 17.41
CA GLU A 45 3.20 21.33 18.84
C GLU A 45 3.50 19.89 19.26
N GLU A 46 3.67 19.66 20.56
CA GLU A 46 3.85 18.32 21.11
C GLU A 46 2.73 17.37 20.70
N LEU A 47 3.11 16.25 20.14
CA LEU A 47 2.21 15.19 19.71
C LEU A 47 2.14 14.08 20.76
N LYS A 48 0.95 13.89 21.34
CA LYS A 48 0.66 12.70 22.15
C LYS A 48 0.15 11.58 21.27
N ILE A 49 1.03 10.66 20.91
CA ILE A 49 0.68 9.51 20.10
C ILE A 49 0.37 8.33 21.00
N LYS A 50 -0.84 7.76 20.84
CA LYS A 50 -1.20 6.51 21.49
C LYS A 50 -0.48 5.36 20.77
N SER A 51 0.18 4.52 21.52
CA SER A 51 0.80 3.30 21.02
C SER A 51 -0.18 2.14 21.16
N TYR A 52 -0.23 1.27 20.16
CA TYR A 52 -1.10 0.10 20.13
C TYR A 52 -0.28 -1.14 19.79
N LYS A 53 -0.70 -2.27 20.34
CA LYS A 53 -0.34 -3.60 19.85
C LYS A 53 -1.53 -4.18 19.11
N TYR A 54 -1.30 -4.71 17.93
CA TYR A 54 -2.32 -5.40 17.16
C TYR A 54 -2.10 -6.91 17.23
N TYR A 55 -3.16 -7.66 17.42
CA TYR A 55 -3.15 -9.07 17.09
C TYR A 55 -3.28 -9.18 15.58
N ILE A 56 -2.36 -9.90 14.99
CA ILE A 56 -2.36 -10.13 13.54
C ILE A 56 -2.77 -11.56 13.25
N GLU A 57 -3.49 -11.74 12.14
CA GLU A 57 -3.89 -13.02 11.60
C GLU A 57 -3.39 -13.12 10.16
N LEU A 58 -2.84 -14.27 9.80
CA LEU A 58 -2.37 -14.48 8.43
C LEU A 58 -3.57 -14.67 7.50
N LEU A 59 -3.47 -14.14 6.30
CA LEU A 59 -4.47 -14.30 5.25
C LEU A 59 -4.49 -15.73 4.70
N ASP A 60 -5.53 -16.09 3.94
CA ASP A 60 -5.63 -17.42 3.32
C ASP A 60 -4.78 -17.49 2.05
N GLU A 61 -3.74 -18.31 2.09
CA GLU A 61 -2.85 -18.56 0.95
C GLU A 61 -3.56 -19.11 -0.28
N LYS A 62 -4.70 -19.80 -0.10
CA LYS A 62 -5.47 -20.38 -1.21
C LYS A 62 -6.22 -19.32 -2.00
N GLU A 63 -6.76 -18.32 -1.30
CA GLU A 63 -7.48 -17.21 -1.93
C GLU A 63 -6.56 -16.46 -2.89
N PHE A 64 -5.33 -16.15 -2.46
CA PHE A 64 -4.33 -15.52 -3.32
C PHE A 64 -3.86 -16.42 -4.46
N ARG A 65 -3.67 -17.72 -4.21
CA ARG A 65 -3.35 -18.67 -5.26
C ARG A 65 -4.45 -18.68 -6.34
N ASP A 66 -5.70 -18.75 -5.92
CA ASP A 66 -6.83 -18.87 -6.83
C ASP A 66 -7.10 -17.59 -7.62
N ALA A 67 -6.69 -16.44 -7.08
CA ALA A 67 -6.80 -15.15 -7.73
C ALA A 67 -5.60 -14.83 -8.65
N LEU A 68 -4.37 -15.20 -8.27
CA LEU A 68 -3.15 -14.81 -8.99
C LEU A 68 -2.74 -15.74 -10.13
N PHE A 69 -3.16 -17.00 -10.10
CA PHE A 69 -2.81 -17.96 -11.15
C PHE A 69 -3.99 -18.21 -12.09
N GLU A 70 -3.73 -18.24 -13.39
CA GLU A 70 -4.74 -18.41 -14.42
C GLU A 70 -5.48 -19.76 -14.29
N ASP A 71 -4.76 -20.85 -14.01
CA ASP A 71 -5.35 -22.16 -13.68
C ASP A 71 -4.81 -22.68 -12.34
N PRO A 72 -5.50 -22.43 -11.22
CA PRO A 72 -5.07 -22.87 -9.89
C PRO A 72 -4.91 -24.38 -9.73
N LYS A 73 -5.50 -25.18 -10.62
CA LYS A 73 -5.39 -26.65 -10.58
C LYS A 73 -4.03 -27.15 -11.05
N LEU A 74 -3.33 -26.36 -11.84
CA LEU A 74 -1.98 -26.67 -12.33
C LEU A 74 -0.89 -26.20 -11.36
N VAL A 75 -1.27 -25.49 -10.31
CA VAL A 75 -0.32 -24.91 -9.34
C VAL A 75 0.15 -25.94 -8.36
N SER A 76 1.44 -26.17 -8.32
CA SER A 76 2.11 -26.97 -7.28
C SER A 76 2.36 -26.14 -6.02
N ARG A 77 2.25 -26.77 -4.85
CA ARG A 77 2.50 -26.19 -3.53
C ARG A 77 3.66 -26.89 -2.86
N VAL A 78 4.66 -26.14 -2.42
CA VAL A 78 5.87 -26.68 -1.77
C VAL A 78 6.12 -25.91 -0.48
N GLU A 79 6.26 -26.64 0.63
CA GLU A 79 6.71 -26.06 1.90
C GLU A 79 8.19 -25.66 1.78
N THR A 80 8.53 -24.50 2.34
CA THR A 80 9.90 -23.98 2.41
C THR A 80 10.27 -23.68 3.87
N GLY A 81 11.54 -23.45 4.14
CA GLY A 81 11.99 -23.11 5.49
C GLY A 81 11.42 -21.78 6.04
N ARG A 82 10.85 -20.92 5.18
CA ARG A 82 10.28 -19.62 5.56
C ARG A 82 8.77 -19.53 5.36
N GLY A 83 8.14 -20.55 4.81
CA GLY A 83 6.71 -20.54 4.51
C GLY A 83 6.36 -21.47 3.37
N VAL A 84 5.63 -20.97 2.37
CA VAL A 84 5.10 -21.78 1.28
C VAL A 84 5.40 -21.13 -0.06
N ARG A 85 5.68 -21.96 -1.08
CA ARG A 85 5.79 -21.56 -2.48
C ARG A 85 4.72 -22.24 -3.30
N PHE A 86 4.11 -21.46 -4.18
CA PHE A 86 3.20 -21.91 -5.21
C PHE A 86 3.79 -21.59 -6.59
N THR A 87 3.65 -22.50 -7.57
CA THR A 87 4.12 -22.26 -8.94
C THR A 87 3.39 -23.17 -9.93
N ASP A 88 3.10 -22.64 -11.10
CA ASP A 88 2.61 -23.36 -12.27
C ASP A 88 3.74 -23.72 -13.27
N GLY A 89 4.99 -23.39 -12.91
CA GLY A 89 6.17 -23.58 -13.74
C GLY A 89 6.60 -22.31 -14.49
N LEU A 90 5.74 -21.28 -14.57
CA LEU A 90 6.02 -19.97 -15.15
C LEU A 90 6.04 -18.90 -14.06
N SER A 91 4.94 -18.76 -13.36
CA SER A 91 4.75 -17.79 -12.28
C SER A 91 5.06 -18.41 -10.93
N ILE A 92 5.44 -17.57 -9.97
CA ILE A 92 5.80 -17.99 -8.61
C ILE A 92 5.11 -17.06 -7.61
N MET A 93 4.45 -17.66 -6.61
CA MET A 93 3.99 -16.96 -5.42
C MET A 93 4.69 -17.55 -4.19
N ASN A 94 5.38 -16.71 -3.42
CA ASN A 94 5.96 -17.08 -2.14
C ASN A 94 5.18 -16.41 -1.00
N VAL A 95 4.80 -17.18 -0.01
CA VAL A 95 4.25 -16.67 1.25
C VAL A 95 5.32 -16.89 2.33
N TYR A 96 5.90 -15.80 2.80
CA TYR A 96 6.90 -15.77 3.87
C TYR A 96 6.18 -15.54 5.19
N LYS A 97 6.01 -16.63 5.97
CA LYS A 97 5.28 -16.57 7.25
C LYS A 97 6.08 -15.90 8.36
N ASP A 98 7.40 -15.95 8.27
CA ASP A 98 8.34 -15.33 9.22
C ASP A 98 8.32 -13.79 9.17
N ILE A 99 8.10 -13.22 8.01
CA ILE A 99 8.00 -11.77 7.78
C ILE A 99 6.60 -11.33 7.32
N MET A 100 5.63 -12.24 7.31
CA MET A 100 4.23 -11.97 6.96
C MET A 100 4.05 -11.22 5.64
N MET A 101 4.74 -11.70 4.60
CA MET A 101 4.74 -11.12 3.27
C MET A 101 4.34 -12.14 2.21
N LEU A 102 3.60 -11.69 1.22
CA LEU A 102 3.39 -12.38 -0.04
C LEU A 102 4.18 -11.68 -1.13
N ASN A 103 4.88 -12.47 -1.94
CA ASN A 103 5.55 -12.02 -3.15
C ASN A 103 5.08 -12.87 -4.32
N TYR A 104 4.52 -12.24 -5.34
CA TYR A 104 4.16 -12.88 -6.61
C TYR A 104 5.01 -12.32 -7.73
N PHE A 105 5.44 -13.18 -8.61
CA PHE A 105 6.27 -12.86 -9.77
C PHE A 105 5.79 -13.61 -11.00
N ASP A 106 5.49 -12.88 -12.08
CA ASP A 106 5.16 -13.41 -13.40
C ASP A 106 6.15 -12.88 -14.42
N PRO A 107 7.05 -13.74 -14.98
CA PRO A 107 8.13 -13.33 -15.86
C PRO A 107 7.69 -13.05 -17.31
N LYS A 108 6.40 -12.98 -17.61
CA LYS A 108 5.93 -12.70 -18.97
C LYS A 108 6.61 -11.44 -19.51
N GLN A 109 7.25 -11.57 -20.66
CA GLN A 109 7.92 -10.46 -21.34
C GLN A 109 7.00 -9.85 -22.38
N GLU A 110 6.70 -8.58 -22.20
CA GLU A 110 6.01 -7.77 -23.21
C GLU A 110 6.90 -6.59 -23.65
N GLU A 111 6.62 -6.06 -24.84
CA GLU A 111 7.28 -4.84 -25.30
C GLU A 111 6.98 -3.67 -24.36
N VAL A 112 8.01 -2.87 -24.11
CA VAL A 112 7.94 -1.74 -23.18
C VAL A 112 7.33 -0.54 -23.90
N MET A 113 6.03 -0.37 -23.81
CA MET A 113 5.35 0.87 -24.20
C MET A 113 5.10 1.78 -22.99
N ARG A 114 4.98 3.08 -23.23
CA ARG A 114 4.64 4.04 -22.17
C ARG A 114 3.17 3.93 -21.81
N ILE A 115 2.88 3.78 -20.53
CA ILE A 115 1.54 3.83 -19.97
C ILE A 115 1.32 5.20 -19.31
N ALA A 116 0.12 5.77 -19.44
CA ALA A 116 -0.22 7.00 -18.74
C ALA A 116 -0.31 6.75 -17.22
N SER A 117 0.16 7.70 -16.40
CA SER A 117 0.16 7.54 -14.94
C SER A 117 -1.24 7.28 -14.35
N SER A 118 -2.28 7.93 -14.90
CA SER A 118 -3.66 7.69 -14.46
C SER A 118 -4.16 6.30 -14.81
N GLU A 119 -3.78 5.77 -15.96
CA GLU A 119 -4.10 4.41 -16.38
C GLU A 119 -3.39 3.39 -15.50
N LEU A 120 -2.09 3.58 -15.25
CA LEU A 120 -1.30 2.73 -14.36
C LEU A 120 -1.91 2.67 -12.96
N LEU A 121 -2.30 3.82 -12.39
CA LEU A 121 -2.94 3.86 -11.07
C LEU A 121 -4.27 3.12 -11.05
N ASN A 122 -5.13 3.34 -12.06
CA ASN A 122 -6.42 2.67 -12.13
C ASN A 122 -6.26 1.15 -12.26
N LYS A 123 -5.34 0.68 -13.12
CA LYS A 123 -5.01 -0.75 -13.23
C LYS A 123 -4.53 -1.32 -11.90
N SER A 124 -3.68 -0.58 -11.20
CA SER A 124 -3.13 -1.01 -9.91
C SER A 124 -4.19 -1.15 -8.83
N ILE A 125 -5.16 -0.23 -8.78
CA ILE A 125 -6.31 -0.30 -7.86
C ILE A 125 -7.21 -1.49 -8.23
N GLN A 126 -7.55 -1.63 -9.52
CA GLN A 126 -8.39 -2.71 -10.01
C GLN A 126 -7.76 -4.07 -9.71
N PHE A 127 -6.45 -4.21 -9.93
CA PHE A 127 -5.73 -5.45 -9.65
C PHE A 127 -5.88 -5.89 -8.18
N VAL A 128 -5.70 -4.98 -7.22
CA VAL A 128 -5.89 -5.33 -5.80
C VAL A 128 -7.34 -5.74 -5.52
N ASN A 129 -8.32 -5.02 -6.09
CA ASN A 129 -9.74 -5.36 -5.92
C ASN A 129 -10.10 -6.77 -6.45
N GLU A 130 -9.45 -7.20 -7.52
CA GLU A 130 -9.68 -8.49 -8.17
C GLU A 130 -8.85 -9.64 -7.54
N HIS A 131 -7.84 -9.30 -6.73
CA HIS A 131 -6.88 -10.27 -6.17
C HIS A 131 -6.86 -10.20 -4.64
N ALA A 132 -7.92 -10.71 -4.03
CA ALA A 132 -8.16 -10.81 -2.60
C ALA A 132 -8.31 -9.46 -1.83
N GLY A 133 -8.44 -8.33 -2.56
CA GLY A 133 -8.83 -7.06 -1.97
C GLY A 133 -7.78 -6.38 -1.08
N TRP A 134 -8.24 -5.41 -0.31
CA TRP A 134 -7.37 -4.49 0.44
C TRP A 134 -7.15 -4.89 1.91
N GLU A 135 -7.95 -5.73 2.49
CA GLU A 135 -7.92 -6.19 3.88
C GLU A 135 -7.75 -5.08 4.96
N GLU A 136 -6.84 -4.12 4.71
CA GLU A 136 -6.50 -3.02 5.59
C GLU A 136 -6.61 -1.66 4.86
N ASN A 137 -6.43 -0.55 5.60
CA ASN A 137 -6.51 0.79 5.04
C ASN A 137 -5.22 1.18 4.32
N TYR A 138 -5.09 0.76 3.06
CA TYR A 138 -4.00 1.19 2.21
C TYR A 138 -4.36 2.44 1.43
N ARG A 139 -3.40 3.34 1.26
CA ARG A 139 -3.56 4.56 0.45
C ARG A 139 -2.41 4.66 -0.54
N PHE A 140 -2.69 5.30 -1.67
CA PHE A 140 -1.64 5.62 -2.64
C PHE A 140 -0.52 6.42 -1.96
N ALA A 141 0.72 5.95 -2.11
CA ALA A 141 1.91 6.57 -1.54
C ALA A 141 2.80 7.19 -2.61
N GLU A 142 3.17 6.40 -3.62
CA GLU A 142 4.06 6.88 -4.68
C GLU A 142 3.86 6.09 -5.98
N MET A 143 4.37 6.67 -7.07
CA MET A 143 4.44 6.04 -8.38
C MET A 143 5.72 6.45 -9.08
N ASP A 144 6.42 5.47 -9.63
CA ASP A 144 7.47 5.67 -10.62
C ASP A 144 6.98 5.20 -12.00
N ALA A 145 6.59 6.16 -12.84
CA ALA A 145 6.05 5.86 -14.17
C ALA A 145 7.10 5.24 -15.12
N ASN A 146 8.40 5.50 -14.90
CA ASN A 146 9.46 4.93 -15.72
C ASN A 146 9.69 3.45 -15.41
N GLN A 147 9.61 3.10 -14.12
CA GLN A 147 9.69 1.72 -13.65
C GLN A 147 8.33 1.03 -13.66
N ARG A 148 7.24 1.75 -13.98
CA ARG A 148 5.86 1.26 -13.89
C ARG A 148 5.55 0.66 -12.52
N LYS A 149 6.10 1.27 -11.50
CA LYS A 149 5.96 0.86 -10.10
C LYS A 149 4.91 1.72 -9.43
N VAL A 150 3.98 1.09 -8.71
CA VAL A 150 2.98 1.76 -7.86
C VAL A 150 3.10 1.21 -6.45
N THR A 151 3.09 2.10 -5.47
CA THR A 151 3.17 1.74 -4.05
C THR A 151 1.94 2.28 -3.31
N PHE A 152 1.26 1.41 -2.57
CA PHE A 152 0.25 1.79 -1.59
C PHE A 152 0.79 1.50 -0.21
N ARG A 153 0.54 2.41 0.73
CA ARG A 153 1.02 2.31 2.10
C ARG A 153 -0.12 2.09 3.07
N LEU A 154 0.13 1.26 4.06
CA LEU A 154 -0.76 1.02 5.18
C LEU A 154 -0.91 2.29 6.03
N TYR A 155 -2.14 2.58 6.45
CA TYR A 155 -2.48 3.65 7.37
C TYR A 155 -3.23 3.10 8.57
N THR A 156 -2.88 3.58 9.76
CA THR A 156 -3.57 3.28 11.01
C THR A 156 -3.86 4.60 11.74
N ASP A 157 -5.10 4.80 12.16
CA ASP A 157 -5.55 6.05 12.82
C ASP A 157 -5.20 7.32 12.03
N GLY A 158 -5.24 7.23 10.69
CA GLY A 158 -4.92 8.35 9.81
C GLY A 158 -3.42 8.59 9.57
N LEU A 159 -2.53 7.88 10.25
CA LEU A 159 -1.09 8.00 10.13
C LEU A 159 -0.51 6.89 9.23
N PRO A 160 0.49 7.23 8.38
CA PRO A 160 1.18 6.24 7.57
C PRO A 160 2.05 5.33 8.44
N VAL A 161 2.01 4.04 8.14
CA VAL A 161 2.85 3.04 8.79
C VAL A 161 4.13 2.86 7.98
N PHE A 162 5.27 2.88 8.67
CA PHE A 162 6.58 2.59 8.10
C PHE A 162 7.15 1.35 8.77
N ASN A 163 7.61 0.41 7.97
CA ASN A 163 8.25 -0.80 8.45
C ASN A 163 9.50 -1.09 7.62
N ARG A 164 10.60 -1.48 8.30
CA ARG A 164 11.89 -1.73 7.65
C ARG A 164 11.86 -2.95 6.73
N ASP A 165 11.01 -3.92 7.03
CA ASP A 165 10.92 -5.20 6.32
C ASP A 165 9.83 -5.21 5.23
N GLY A 166 9.28 -4.02 4.90
CA GLY A 166 8.29 -3.86 3.82
C GLY A 166 6.86 -4.26 4.20
N MET A 167 6.60 -4.70 5.43
CA MET A 167 5.28 -5.17 5.89
C MET A 167 4.20 -4.08 5.97
N SER A 168 4.45 -2.89 5.46
CA SER A 168 3.51 -1.77 5.46
C SER A 168 3.15 -1.28 4.05
N GLU A 169 3.60 -1.98 3.01
CA GLU A 169 3.40 -1.52 1.64
C GLU A 169 2.92 -2.64 0.72
N ILE A 170 2.00 -2.28 -0.17
CA ILE A 170 1.68 -3.05 -1.36
C ILE A 170 2.46 -2.43 -2.49
N ILE A 171 3.33 -3.20 -3.14
CA ILE A 171 4.18 -2.76 -4.24
C ILE A 171 3.83 -3.56 -5.49
N GLN A 172 3.55 -2.86 -6.57
CA GLN A 172 3.26 -3.45 -7.86
C GLN A 172 4.24 -2.94 -8.90
N VAL A 173 4.79 -3.84 -9.70
CA VAL A 173 5.53 -3.52 -10.91
C VAL A 173 4.80 -4.14 -12.10
N TRP A 174 4.61 -3.36 -13.14
CA TRP A 174 3.81 -3.73 -14.29
C TRP A 174 4.67 -3.90 -15.55
N THR A 175 4.30 -4.87 -16.39
CA THR A 175 4.58 -4.80 -17.83
C THR A 175 3.63 -3.79 -18.46
N GLN A 176 3.39 -3.83 -19.76
CA GLN A 176 2.39 -2.98 -20.37
C GLN A 176 0.97 -3.34 -19.91
N ASN A 177 0.62 -4.61 -19.89
CA ASN A 177 -0.74 -5.07 -19.67
C ASN A 177 -0.90 -5.91 -18.41
N GLU A 178 0.14 -6.58 -17.96
CA GLU A 178 0.08 -7.57 -16.89
C GLU A 178 0.99 -7.20 -15.72
N ILE A 179 0.68 -7.74 -14.56
CA ILE A 179 1.54 -7.61 -13.38
C ILE A 179 2.83 -8.39 -13.60
N TYR A 180 3.96 -7.75 -13.32
CA TYR A 180 5.28 -8.38 -13.32
C TYR A 180 5.68 -8.85 -11.94
N SER A 181 5.48 -8.01 -10.93
CA SER A 181 5.63 -8.40 -9.54
C SER A 181 4.58 -7.73 -8.65
N TYR A 182 4.19 -8.45 -7.62
CA TYR A 182 3.24 -8.01 -6.62
C TYR A 182 3.72 -8.43 -5.23
N ASP A 183 4.16 -7.45 -4.46
CA ASP A 183 4.57 -7.64 -3.07
C ASP A 183 3.52 -7.02 -2.16
N ARG A 184 3.09 -7.74 -1.12
CA ARG A 184 2.12 -7.21 -0.17
C ARG A 184 2.27 -7.82 1.22
N PRO A 185 1.86 -7.10 2.27
CA PRO A 185 1.63 -7.69 3.57
C PRO A 185 0.61 -8.84 3.50
N PHE A 186 0.89 -9.91 4.22
CA PHE A 186 0.09 -11.13 4.24
C PHE A 186 -0.55 -11.35 5.61
N PHE A 187 -1.22 -10.31 6.11
CA PHE A 187 -1.90 -10.33 7.40
C PHE A 187 -3.05 -9.33 7.42
N THR A 188 -3.96 -9.53 8.36
CA THR A 188 -4.92 -8.54 8.82
C THR A 188 -4.67 -8.19 10.28
N MET A 189 -4.99 -6.94 10.66
CA MET A 189 -4.84 -6.42 12.02
C MET A 189 -6.16 -6.51 12.77
N ASN A 190 -6.19 -7.38 13.78
CA ASN A 190 -7.34 -7.51 14.67
C ASN A 190 -7.09 -6.75 15.98
N PHE A 191 -8.14 -6.23 16.57
CA PHE A 191 -8.22 -5.65 17.90
C PHE A 191 -6.98 -4.88 18.40
N PRO A 192 -6.98 -3.54 18.30
CA PRO A 192 -5.94 -2.73 18.89
C PRO A 192 -5.99 -2.81 20.42
N VAL A 193 -4.88 -3.18 21.04
CA VAL A 193 -4.71 -3.13 22.48
C VAL A 193 -3.90 -1.90 22.81
N PRO A 194 -4.45 -0.90 23.50
CA PRO A 194 -3.71 0.28 23.91
C PRO A 194 -2.50 -0.11 24.76
N THR A 195 -1.37 0.51 24.46
CA THR A 195 -0.17 0.43 25.27
C THR A 195 0.12 1.81 25.89
N GLU A 196 1.32 2.02 26.36
CA GLU A 196 1.71 3.29 26.93
C GLU A 196 1.59 4.44 25.92
N THR A 197 1.05 5.57 26.35
CA THR A 197 1.09 6.81 25.53
C THR A 197 2.53 7.29 25.44
N LYS A 198 3.04 7.47 24.24
CA LYS A 198 4.35 8.08 24.01
C LYS A 198 4.18 9.55 23.66
N GLU A 199 4.88 10.40 24.38
CA GLU A 199 5.04 11.79 24.00
C GLU A 199 6.18 11.87 22.99
N VAL A 200 5.89 12.46 21.84
CA VAL A 200 6.91 12.77 20.83
C VAL A 200 7.15 14.26 20.93
N THR A 201 8.30 14.63 21.46
CA THR A 201 8.80 16.01 21.44
C THR A 201 9.59 16.21 20.14
N VAL A 202 9.35 17.37 19.52
CA VAL A 202 10.10 17.84 18.35
C VAL A 202 11.33 18.62 18.81
#